data_a99d97ad14f8e0a3edff9708fc28617c
#
_entry.id   a99d97ad14f8e0a3edff9708fc28617c
#
_cell.length_a   1.000
_cell.length_b   1.000
_cell.length_c   1.000
_cell.angle_alpha   90.00
_cell.angle_beta   90.00
_cell.angle_gamma   90.00
#
_symmetry.space_group_name_H-M   'P 1'
#
loop_
_entity.id
_entity.type
_entity.pdbx_description
1 polymer ?
#
loop_
_entity_poly.entity_id
_entity_poly.type
_entity_poly.pdbx_seq_one_letter_code
_entity_poly.pdbx_strand_id
1 'polypeptide(L)'
;MKPLLLILIALHLGTVLHAQPADLILRNGKVVLVDKNFRVEEAMAVRDGRVQAVGSSTDIIKLGNRKTRVIDLQGRMVLPGLIDSHVHATGASMTEALHEIPPMENIADVQAYIRTRAKVVPKGEWIRLSQVFITRLKEQRYPSRAELDAAA
;
A
#
# COMPACT_ATOMS: atom_id res chain seq x y z
N MET A 1 -3.93 -37.23 71.03
CA MET A 1 -4.34 -37.26 69.58
C MET A 1 -3.73 -36.06 68.90
N LYS A 2 -2.73 -36.23 68.05
CA LYS A 2 -2.09 -35.14 67.30
C LYS A 2 -2.73 -35.05 65.90
N PRO A 3 -3.17 -33.88 65.41
CA PRO A 3 -3.69 -33.79 64.06
C PRO A 3 -2.52 -33.81 63.05
N LEU A 4 -2.66 -34.70 62.06
CA LEU A 4 -1.77 -34.88 60.93
C LEU A 4 -2.01 -33.73 59.93
N LEU A 5 -1.08 -32.80 59.78
CA LEU A 5 -1.14 -31.70 58.86
C LEU A 5 -0.75 -32.20 57.45
N LEU A 6 -1.79 -32.42 56.59
CA LEU A 6 -1.57 -32.74 55.18
C LEU A 6 -1.14 -31.48 54.44
N ILE A 7 0.14 -31.38 54.07
CA ILE A 7 0.67 -30.35 53.19
C ILE A 7 0.37 -30.80 51.76
N LEU A 8 -0.66 -30.20 51.13
CA LEU A 8 -0.91 -30.31 49.69
C LEU A 8 0.14 -29.42 48.96
N ILE A 9 1.19 -30.04 48.44
CA ILE A 9 2.09 -29.39 47.50
C ILE A 9 1.36 -29.34 46.15
N ALA A 10 0.72 -28.21 45.82
CA ALA A 10 0.20 -27.95 44.50
C ALA A 10 1.37 -27.79 43.51
N LEU A 11 1.66 -28.86 42.79
CA LEU A 11 2.63 -28.83 41.69
C LEU A 11 2.02 -27.97 40.56
N HIS A 12 2.36 -26.69 40.51
CA HIS A 12 2.07 -25.84 39.37
C HIS A 12 2.99 -26.31 38.24
N LEU A 13 2.52 -27.26 37.42
CA LEU A 13 3.09 -27.46 36.08
C LEU A 13 2.77 -26.20 35.26
N GLY A 14 3.72 -25.27 35.28
CA GLY A 14 3.74 -24.16 34.36
C GLY A 14 3.79 -24.73 32.93
N THR A 15 2.65 -24.75 32.26
CA THR A 15 2.62 -24.99 30.81
C THR A 15 3.44 -23.88 30.18
N VAL A 16 4.69 -24.19 29.80
CA VAL A 16 5.46 -23.31 28.93
C VAL A 16 4.67 -23.21 27.64
N LEU A 17 3.95 -22.10 27.45
CA LEU A 17 3.30 -21.79 26.19
C LEU A 17 4.44 -21.63 25.16
N HIS A 18 4.81 -22.71 24.49
CA HIS A 18 5.68 -22.62 23.33
C HIS A 18 4.90 -21.85 22.27
N ALA A 19 5.39 -20.66 21.94
CA ALA A 19 4.84 -19.93 20.81
C ALA A 19 4.87 -20.86 19.58
N GLN A 20 3.72 -21.05 18.93
CA GLN A 20 3.65 -21.93 17.77
C GLN A 20 4.55 -21.39 16.67
N PRO A 21 5.24 -22.25 15.91
CA PRO A 21 6.13 -21.82 14.85
C PRO A 21 5.40 -21.00 13.78
N ALA A 22 6.08 -20.01 13.24
CA ALA A 22 5.56 -19.20 12.14
C ALA A 22 5.35 -20.04 10.88
N ASP A 23 4.34 -19.68 10.08
CA ASP A 23 4.09 -20.27 8.77
C ASP A 23 4.97 -19.63 7.71
N LEU A 24 5.22 -18.31 7.86
CA LEU A 24 6.01 -17.51 6.95
C LEU A 24 6.92 -16.57 7.75
N ILE A 25 8.18 -16.49 7.33
CA ILE A 25 9.13 -15.48 7.81
C ILE A 25 9.64 -14.67 6.61
N LEU A 26 9.55 -13.35 6.71
CA LEU A 26 10.23 -12.39 5.84
C LEU A 26 11.44 -11.85 6.60
N ARG A 27 12.62 -11.85 5.99
CA ARG A 27 13.87 -11.42 6.65
C ARG A 27 14.73 -10.56 5.75
N ASN A 28 15.75 -9.91 6.30
CA ASN A 28 16.73 -9.10 5.57
C ASN A 28 16.07 -8.00 4.71
N GLY A 29 15.09 -7.28 5.27
CA GLY A 29 14.35 -6.25 4.56
C GLY A 29 14.10 -4.99 5.37
N LYS A 30 13.09 -4.25 4.96
CA LYS A 30 12.58 -3.04 5.62
C LYS A 30 11.08 -3.19 5.82
N VAL A 31 10.68 -3.73 6.97
CA VAL A 31 9.26 -3.91 7.33
C VAL A 31 8.76 -2.63 7.99
N VAL A 32 8.00 -1.84 7.26
CA VAL A 32 7.43 -0.57 7.75
C VAL A 32 6.13 -0.86 8.48
N LEU A 33 6.06 -0.54 9.77
CA LEU A 33 4.91 -0.90 10.60
C LEU A 33 3.74 0.06 10.49
N VAL A 34 3.98 1.29 10.03
CA VAL A 34 2.99 2.38 9.97
C VAL A 34 2.28 2.56 11.32
N ASP A 35 2.98 2.29 12.41
CA ASP A 35 2.52 2.58 13.76
C ASP A 35 2.75 4.07 14.10
N LYS A 36 2.32 4.50 15.28
CA LYS A 36 2.47 5.89 15.73
C LYS A 36 3.90 6.44 15.69
N ASN A 37 4.90 5.56 15.69
CA ASN A 37 6.32 5.91 15.67
C ASN A 37 6.96 5.67 14.29
N PHE A 38 6.21 5.17 13.31
CA PHE A 38 6.69 4.83 11.96
C PHE A 38 7.92 3.91 11.98
N ARG A 39 7.94 2.93 12.89
CA ARG A 39 9.08 2.02 13.04
C ARG A 39 9.31 1.19 11.78
N VAL A 40 10.59 0.92 11.52
CA VAL A 40 11.03 0.03 10.45
C VAL A 40 11.85 -1.09 11.07
N GLU A 41 11.43 -2.33 10.86
CA GLU A 41 12.09 -3.52 11.36
C GLU A 41 12.73 -4.31 10.22
N GLU A 42 13.66 -5.23 10.52
CA GLU A 42 14.36 -6.02 9.50
C GLU A 42 13.56 -7.22 8.99
N ALA A 43 12.69 -7.75 9.86
CA ALA A 43 12.03 -9.01 9.63
C ALA A 43 10.63 -9.07 10.25
N MET A 44 9.82 -10.02 9.76
CA MET A 44 8.47 -10.29 10.23
C MET A 44 8.18 -11.78 10.19
N ALA A 45 7.53 -12.28 11.25
CA ALA A 45 6.95 -13.62 11.30
C ALA A 45 5.42 -13.53 11.18
N VAL A 46 4.84 -14.41 10.38
CA VAL A 46 3.40 -14.54 10.18
C VAL A 46 2.94 -15.93 10.59
N ARG A 47 1.84 -16.01 11.31
CA ARG A 47 1.17 -17.24 11.70
C ARG A 47 -0.35 -17.12 11.48
N ASP A 48 -0.96 -18.11 10.86
CA ASP A 48 -2.41 -18.17 10.60
C ASP A 48 -2.94 -16.86 9.95
N GLY A 49 -2.17 -16.31 8.98
CA GLY A 49 -2.50 -15.06 8.29
C GLY A 49 -2.35 -13.78 9.11
N ARG A 50 -1.79 -13.87 10.32
CA ARG A 50 -1.58 -12.71 11.20
C ARG A 50 -0.10 -12.47 11.48
N VAL A 51 0.28 -11.21 11.66
CA VAL A 51 1.63 -10.86 12.11
C VAL A 51 1.80 -11.37 13.54
N GLN A 52 2.74 -12.29 13.73
CA GLN A 52 3.08 -12.89 15.00
C GLN A 52 4.13 -12.05 15.75
N ALA A 53 5.15 -11.62 15.04
CA ALA A 53 6.23 -10.80 15.58
C ALA A 53 6.93 -10.00 14.48
N VAL A 54 7.57 -8.91 14.87
CA VAL A 54 8.47 -8.08 14.04
C VAL A 54 9.74 -7.79 14.85
N GLY A 55 10.87 -7.58 14.17
CA GLY A 55 12.14 -7.29 14.83
C GLY A 55 13.35 -7.57 13.96
N SER A 56 14.50 -7.89 14.59
CA SER A 56 15.72 -8.26 13.88
C SER A 56 15.56 -9.59 13.12
N SER A 57 16.28 -9.73 12.00
CA SER A 57 16.30 -11.00 11.23
C SER A 57 16.78 -12.17 12.08
N THR A 58 17.72 -11.93 13.01
CA THR A 58 18.30 -12.95 13.90
C THR A 58 17.33 -13.46 14.96
N ASP A 59 16.38 -12.64 15.40
CA ASP A 59 15.40 -13.03 16.40
C ASP A 59 14.16 -13.65 15.75
N ILE A 60 13.70 -13.07 14.67
CA ILE A 60 12.52 -13.54 13.97
C ILE A 60 12.71 -14.92 13.36
N ILE A 61 13.91 -15.27 12.87
CA ILE A 61 14.18 -16.59 12.31
C ILE A 61 14.03 -17.72 13.35
N LYS A 62 14.22 -17.43 14.63
CA LYS A 62 14.06 -18.40 15.73
C LYS A 62 12.61 -18.85 15.93
N LEU A 63 11.64 -18.09 15.41
CA LEU A 63 10.23 -18.43 15.48
C LEU A 63 9.81 -19.45 14.40
N GLY A 64 10.71 -19.80 13.50
CA GLY A 64 10.46 -20.77 12.45
C GLY A 64 10.81 -22.20 12.83
N ASN A 65 10.37 -23.14 12.00
CA ASN A 65 10.78 -24.53 12.01
C ASN A 65 11.00 -25.05 10.57
N ARG A 66 11.19 -26.37 10.40
CA ARG A 66 11.42 -27.00 9.07
C ARG A 66 10.25 -26.81 8.08
N LYS A 67 9.05 -26.49 8.54
CA LYS A 67 7.85 -26.28 7.70
C LYS A 67 7.63 -24.79 7.39
N THR A 68 8.33 -23.89 8.09
CA THR A 68 8.19 -22.45 7.90
C THR A 68 8.74 -22.04 6.53
N ARG A 69 7.92 -21.34 5.75
CA ARG A 69 8.39 -20.70 4.52
C ARG A 69 9.23 -19.47 4.88
N VAL A 70 10.46 -19.40 4.39
CA VAL A 70 11.34 -18.22 4.61
C VAL A 70 11.57 -17.52 3.28
N ILE A 71 11.33 -16.20 3.26
CA ILE A 71 11.59 -15.33 2.12
C ILE A 71 12.68 -14.33 2.52
N ASP A 72 13.77 -14.31 1.78
CA ASP A 72 14.80 -13.29 1.89
C ASP A 72 14.38 -12.07 1.07
N LEU A 73 14.20 -10.95 1.73
CA LEU A 73 13.74 -9.71 1.11
C LEU A 73 14.85 -8.99 0.35
N GLN A 74 16.12 -9.30 0.62
CA GLN A 74 17.27 -8.67 -0.04
C GLN A 74 17.20 -7.12 0.01
N GLY A 75 16.87 -6.58 1.18
CA GLY A 75 16.73 -5.14 1.40
C GLY A 75 15.41 -4.52 0.91
N ARG A 76 14.52 -5.30 0.27
CA ARG A 76 13.22 -4.80 -0.21
C ARG A 76 12.31 -4.42 0.95
N MET A 77 11.41 -3.48 0.64
CA MET A 77 10.44 -2.97 1.61
C MET A 77 9.18 -3.84 1.63
N VAL A 78 8.63 -3.99 2.84
CA VAL A 78 7.30 -4.56 3.09
C VAL A 78 6.45 -3.47 3.72
N LEU A 79 5.28 -3.24 3.16
CA LEU A 79 4.31 -2.25 3.59
C LEU A 79 2.96 -2.94 3.85
N PRO A 80 2.11 -2.37 4.72
CA PRO A 80 0.69 -2.70 4.72
C PRO A 80 0.08 -2.47 3.34
N GLY A 81 -0.95 -3.23 2.98
CA GLY A 81 -1.68 -3.02 1.75
C GLY A 81 -2.21 -1.58 1.67
N LEU A 82 -2.11 -0.98 0.49
CA LEU A 82 -2.62 0.37 0.27
C LEU A 82 -4.14 0.36 0.32
N ILE A 83 -4.71 1.30 1.06
CA ILE A 83 -6.16 1.52 1.15
C ILE A 83 -6.44 2.93 0.67
N ASP A 84 -7.19 3.05 -0.44
CA ASP A 84 -7.69 4.33 -0.91
C ASP A 84 -9.12 4.51 -0.38
N SER A 85 -9.29 5.47 0.53
CA SER A 85 -10.59 5.77 1.14
C SER A 85 -11.46 6.71 0.31
N HIS A 86 -10.91 7.28 -0.77
CA HIS A 86 -11.62 8.18 -1.68
C HIS A 86 -11.19 7.92 -3.12
N VAL A 87 -11.85 7.01 -3.78
CA VAL A 87 -11.56 6.63 -5.17
C VAL A 87 -12.81 6.69 -6.04
N HIS A 88 -12.67 7.28 -7.22
CA HIS A 88 -13.67 7.23 -8.29
C HIS A 88 -13.34 6.04 -9.21
N ALA A 89 -13.50 4.82 -8.72
CA ALA A 89 -12.99 3.61 -9.36
C ALA A 89 -13.44 3.45 -10.82
N THR A 90 -14.72 3.66 -11.11
CA THR A 90 -15.24 3.56 -12.48
C THR A 90 -14.64 4.63 -13.38
N GLY A 91 -14.59 5.89 -12.91
CA GLY A 91 -13.96 6.98 -13.66
C GLY A 91 -12.49 6.72 -13.92
N ALA A 92 -11.75 6.29 -12.92
CA ALA A 92 -10.32 5.99 -13.04
C ALA A 92 -10.06 4.83 -14.01
N SER A 93 -10.84 3.75 -13.95
CA SER A 93 -10.67 2.58 -14.81
C SER A 93 -11.02 2.85 -16.29
N MET A 94 -11.84 3.87 -16.56
CA MET A 94 -12.30 4.22 -17.91
C MET A 94 -11.57 5.42 -18.50
N THR A 95 -10.69 6.07 -17.75
CA THR A 95 -10.07 7.35 -18.16
C THR A 95 -9.35 7.25 -19.50
N GLU A 96 -8.65 6.14 -19.76
CA GLU A 96 -7.88 5.92 -20.99
C GLU A 96 -8.47 4.80 -21.85
N ALA A 97 -9.70 4.37 -21.57
CA ALA A 97 -10.31 3.22 -22.27
C ALA A 97 -10.47 3.44 -23.77
N LEU A 98 -10.65 4.68 -24.22
CA LEU A 98 -10.91 5.02 -25.63
C LEU A 98 -9.70 5.66 -26.33
N HIS A 99 -8.82 6.28 -25.60
CA HIS A 99 -7.62 6.94 -26.13
C HIS A 99 -6.66 7.31 -24.99
N GLU A 100 -5.40 7.42 -25.33
CA GLU A 100 -4.35 7.86 -24.40
C GLU A 100 -4.53 9.35 -24.04
N ILE A 101 -4.36 9.66 -22.75
CA ILE A 101 -4.35 11.02 -22.23
C ILE A 101 -2.91 11.36 -21.83
N PRO A 102 -2.21 12.25 -22.57
CA PRO A 102 -0.85 12.60 -22.27
C PRO A 102 -0.74 13.39 -20.95
N PRO A 103 0.41 13.39 -20.30
CA PRO A 103 0.67 14.31 -19.20
C PRO A 103 0.49 15.76 -19.66
N MET A 104 -0.23 16.56 -18.87
CA MET A 104 -0.45 17.98 -19.11
C MET A 104 0.07 18.78 -17.92
N GLU A 105 1.20 19.48 -18.11
CA GLU A 105 1.89 20.23 -17.06
C GLU A 105 1.66 21.75 -17.15
N ASN A 106 1.09 22.23 -18.22
CA ASN A 106 0.81 23.65 -18.47
C ASN A 106 -0.41 23.80 -19.40
N ILE A 107 -0.92 25.02 -19.51
CA ILE A 107 -2.11 25.32 -20.36
C ILE A 107 -1.82 25.06 -21.85
N ALA A 108 -0.60 25.25 -22.30
CA ALA A 108 -0.26 24.95 -23.69
C ALA A 108 -0.38 23.47 -24.03
N ASP A 109 -0.04 22.57 -23.10
CA ASP A 109 -0.23 21.12 -23.26
C ASP A 109 -1.72 20.76 -23.36
N VAL A 110 -2.56 21.39 -22.52
CA VAL A 110 -4.02 21.23 -22.58
C VAL A 110 -4.55 21.65 -23.95
N GLN A 111 -4.11 22.80 -24.45
CA GLN A 111 -4.50 23.28 -25.79
C GLN A 111 -4.00 22.36 -26.90
N ALA A 112 -2.80 21.82 -26.80
CA ALA A 112 -2.26 20.87 -27.78
C ALA A 112 -3.10 19.60 -27.83
N TYR A 113 -3.48 19.07 -26.65
CA TYR A 113 -4.39 17.93 -26.57
C TYR A 113 -5.75 18.23 -27.21
N ILE A 114 -6.38 19.38 -26.90
CA ILE A 114 -7.65 19.78 -27.51
C ILE A 114 -7.54 19.85 -29.04
N ARG A 115 -6.49 20.48 -29.57
CA ARG A 115 -6.25 20.54 -31.03
C ARG A 115 -6.14 19.16 -31.69
N THR A 116 -5.52 18.22 -30.97
CA THR A 116 -5.42 16.83 -31.46
C THR A 116 -6.79 16.15 -31.47
N ARG A 117 -7.56 16.32 -30.39
CA ARG A 117 -8.90 15.74 -30.28
C ARG A 117 -9.90 16.35 -31.30
N ALA A 118 -9.83 17.65 -31.55
CA ALA A 118 -10.69 18.34 -32.50
C ALA A 118 -10.58 17.81 -33.95
N LYS A 119 -9.45 17.12 -34.26
CA LYS A 119 -9.28 16.49 -35.59
C LYS A 119 -10.05 15.18 -35.74
N VAL A 120 -10.46 14.53 -34.66
CA VAL A 120 -11.03 13.18 -34.64
C VAL A 120 -12.42 13.12 -34.00
N VAL A 121 -12.78 14.08 -33.16
CA VAL A 121 -14.13 14.21 -32.60
C VAL A 121 -15.04 14.83 -33.63
N PRO A 122 -16.20 14.23 -33.90
CA PRO A 122 -17.17 14.79 -34.88
C PRO A 122 -17.58 16.20 -34.54
N LYS A 123 -17.78 17.03 -35.57
CA LYS A 123 -18.21 18.41 -35.38
C LYS A 123 -19.58 18.48 -34.70
N GLY A 124 -19.66 19.28 -33.64
CA GLY A 124 -20.83 19.40 -32.78
C GLY A 124 -20.86 18.47 -31.57
N GLU A 125 -19.86 17.59 -31.43
CA GLU A 125 -19.70 16.77 -30.24
C GLU A 125 -18.71 17.39 -29.24
N TRP A 126 -18.82 16.98 -27.97
CA TRP A 126 -18.01 17.50 -26.90
C TRP A 126 -16.62 16.84 -26.85
N ILE A 127 -15.58 17.65 -26.79
CA ILE A 127 -14.23 17.21 -26.36
C ILE A 127 -14.19 17.25 -24.84
N ARG A 128 -14.16 16.07 -24.21
CA ARG A 128 -14.08 15.95 -22.76
C ARG A 128 -12.64 15.81 -22.33
N LEU A 129 -12.22 16.66 -21.41
CA LEU A 129 -10.91 16.56 -20.78
C LEU A 129 -11.06 15.97 -19.37
N SER A 130 -10.28 14.96 -19.09
CA SER A 130 -10.05 14.45 -17.74
C SER A 130 -8.60 14.68 -17.36
N GLN A 131 -8.27 14.50 -16.09
CA GLN A 131 -6.91 14.62 -15.54
C GLN A 131 -6.27 16.03 -15.63
N VAL A 132 -7.04 17.07 -15.86
CA VAL A 132 -6.56 18.46 -15.77
C VAL A 132 -6.76 18.96 -14.33
N PHE A 133 -5.67 19.12 -13.59
CA PHE A 133 -5.68 19.59 -12.22
C PHE A 133 -4.85 20.85 -12.07
N ILE A 134 -5.41 21.90 -11.46
CA ILE A 134 -4.71 23.19 -11.27
C ILE A 134 -3.38 23.02 -10.52
N THR A 135 -3.30 22.04 -9.61
CA THR A 135 -2.09 21.74 -8.84
C THR A 135 -0.96 21.12 -9.67
N ARG A 136 -1.26 20.61 -10.86
CA ARG A 136 -0.28 20.06 -11.80
C ARG A 136 0.13 21.06 -12.87
N LEU A 137 -0.70 22.07 -13.12
CA LEU A 137 -0.39 23.09 -14.12
C LEU A 137 0.57 24.15 -13.56
N LYS A 138 1.57 24.51 -14.33
CA LYS A 138 2.55 25.56 -13.97
C LYS A 138 1.89 26.91 -13.69
N GLU A 139 0.79 27.22 -14.38
CA GLU A 139 0.04 28.45 -14.20
C GLU A 139 -0.85 28.46 -12.95
N GLN A 140 -0.97 27.32 -12.23
CA GLN A 140 -1.79 27.17 -11.02
C GLN A 140 -3.24 27.63 -11.18
N ARG A 141 -3.80 27.53 -12.41
CA ARG A 141 -5.20 27.83 -12.74
C ARG A 141 -5.68 26.92 -13.86
N TYR A 142 -6.99 26.84 -14.03
CA TYR A 142 -7.56 26.21 -15.23
C TYR A 142 -7.41 27.12 -16.46
N PRO A 143 -7.41 26.54 -17.68
CA PRO A 143 -7.52 27.32 -18.90
C PRO A 143 -8.76 28.21 -18.88
N SER A 144 -8.63 29.43 -19.38
CA SER A 144 -9.76 30.32 -19.61
C SER A 144 -10.59 29.85 -20.82
N ARG A 145 -11.83 30.33 -20.94
CA ARG A 145 -12.65 30.05 -22.10
C ARG A 145 -11.98 30.49 -23.40
N ALA A 146 -11.36 31.67 -23.43
CA ALA A 146 -10.68 32.16 -24.63
C ALA A 146 -9.50 31.25 -25.05
N GLU A 147 -8.77 30.67 -24.07
CA GLU A 147 -7.69 29.71 -24.35
C GLU A 147 -8.24 28.38 -24.88
N LEU A 148 -9.42 27.95 -24.42
CA LEU A 148 -10.08 26.74 -24.93
C LEU A 148 -10.64 27.00 -26.35
N ASP A 149 -11.31 28.12 -26.57
CA ASP A 149 -11.86 28.53 -27.87
C ASP A 149 -10.76 28.69 -28.94
N ALA A 150 -9.53 29.07 -28.53
CA ALA A 150 -8.38 29.17 -29.44
C ALA A 150 -7.76 27.81 -29.81
N ALA A 151 -8.21 26.73 -29.16
CA ALA A 151 -7.66 25.39 -29.36
C ALA A 151 -8.60 24.45 -30.12
N ALA A 152 -9.88 24.79 -30.25
CA ALA A 152 -10.92 23.96 -30.89
C ALA A 152 -11.47 24.58 -32.18
#